data_e32d399d9a0a0314e9d287d7b101c62a
#
_entry.id   e32d399d9a0a0314e9d287d7b101c62a
#
_cell.length_a   1.000
_cell.length_b   1.000
_cell.length_c   1.000
_cell.angle_alpha   90.00
_cell.angle_beta   90.00
_cell.angle_gamma   90.00
#
_symmetry.space_group_name_H-M   'P 1'
#
loop_
_entity.id
_entity.type
_entity.pdbx_description
1 polymer ?
#
loop_
_entity_poly.entity_id
_entity_poly.type
_entity_poly.pdbx_seq_one_letter_code
_entity_poly.pdbx_strand_id
1 'polypeptide(L)'
;AAIELIAHSCPVARVRCVNISSLTSRGFGTLAQPVSRRTLARTLTTTKPVIIAHPGKEHSLAATLFAYGVDGRQFDIHSFGLAPHGDTLMTSLISQQASRYDLAIAAATCLSATGVIPPDDAQHLTEHCQAAIEQCLAYAREHHTDHPMVTTWQWQQGQ
;
A
#
# COMPACT_ATOMS: atom_id res chain seq x y z
N ALA A 1 7.82 -5.71 0.78
CA ALA A 1 7.92 -5.04 -0.54
C ALA A 1 7.95 -3.51 -0.39
N ALA A 2 6.80 -2.76 -0.39
CA ALA A 2 6.82 -1.30 -0.27
C ALA A 2 7.61 -0.80 0.96
N ILE A 3 7.43 -1.41 2.13
CA ILE A 3 8.14 -1.05 3.36
C ILE A 3 9.66 -1.18 3.23
N GLU A 4 10.15 -2.19 2.53
CA GLU A 4 11.59 -2.37 2.29
C GLU A 4 12.15 -1.27 1.39
N LEU A 5 11.42 -0.84 0.35
CA LEU A 5 11.79 0.30 -0.48
C LEU A 5 11.92 1.56 0.38
N ILE A 6 10.93 1.81 1.24
CA ILE A 6 10.93 2.95 2.15
C ILE A 6 12.09 2.85 3.16
N ALA A 7 12.28 1.72 3.79
CA ALA A 7 13.34 1.51 4.79
C ALA A 7 14.74 1.67 4.20
N HIS A 8 14.92 1.24 2.94
CA HIS A 8 16.20 1.37 2.24
C HIS A 8 16.50 2.82 1.85
N SER A 9 15.52 3.53 1.30
CA SER A 9 15.70 4.90 0.79
C SER A 9 15.52 5.97 1.87
N CYS A 10 14.77 5.68 2.92
CA CYS A 10 14.43 6.63 3.97
C CYS A 10 14.62 6.00 5.37
N PRO A 11 15.86 5.72 5.81
CA PRO A 11 16.13 4.98 7.04
C PRO A 11 15.65 5.70 8.32
N VAL A 12 15.38 6.99 8.26
CA VAL A 12 14.80 7.76 9.37
C VAL A 12 13.29 7.54 9.53
N ALA A 13 12.63 7.04 8.49
CA ALA A 13 11.19 6.80 8.50
C ALA A 13 10.85 5.55 9.32
N ARG A 14 9.90 5.68 10.22
CA ARG A 14 9.37 4.55 10.99
C ARG A 14 8.02 4.14 10.42
N VAL A 15 7.97 3.00 9.75
CA VAL A 15 6.76 2.46 9.14
C VAL A 15 6.27 1.25 9.94
N ARG A 16 4.97 1.21 10.23
CA ARG A 16 4.32 0.05 10.83
C ARG A 16 3.42 -0.61 9.80
N CYS A 17 3.65 -1.90 9.55
CA CYS A 17 2.74 -2.72 8.76
C CYS A 17 1.64 -3.31 9.64
N VAL A 18 0.41 -3.22 9.17
CA VAL A 18 -0.75 -3.86 9.80
C VAL A 18 -1.44 -4.72 8.75
N ASN A 19 -1.40 -6.03 8.93
CA ASN A 19 -2.15 -6.96 8.10
C ASN A 19 -3.53 -7.18 8.70
N ILE A 20 -4.58 -6.83 7.96
CA ILE A 20 -5.97 -7.09 8.33
C ILE A 20 -6.46 -8.24 7.46
N SER A 21 -6.40 -9.45 7.98
CA SER A 21 -6.72 -10.68 7.26
C SER A 21 -8.22 -10.93 7.10
N SER A 22 -9.07 -10.19 7.79
CA SER A 22 -10.51 -10.44 7.79
C SER A 22 -11.31 -9.16 7.79
N LEU A 23 -12.10 -8.96 6.74
CA LEU A 23 -13.10 -7.90 6.60
C LEU A 23 -14.42 -8.57 6.23
N THR A 24 -15.45 -8.34 7.05
CA THR A 24 -16.79 -8.93 6.88
C THR A 24 -17.83 -7.83 6.72
N SER A 25 -19.08 -8.22 6.43
CA SER A 25 -20.22 -7.28 6.39
C SER A 25 -20.46 -6.53 7.73
N ARG A 26 -19.86 -6.99 8.82
CA ARG A 26 -19.90 -6.33 10.14
C ARG A 26 -18.64 -5.52 10.44
N GLY A 27 -17.73 -5.39 9.47
CA GLY A 27 -16.48 -4.65 9.60
C GLY A 27 -15.24 -5.53 9.77
N PHE A 28 -14.24 -5.00 10.45
CA PHE A 28 -12.95 -5.67 10.64
C PHE A 28 -13.02 -6.82 11.64
N GLY A 29 -12.27 -7.87 11.39
CA GLY A 29 -12.27 -9.10 12.17
C GLY A 29 -13.24 -10.15 11.64
N THR A 30 -13.36 -11.27 12.35
CA THR A 30 -14.33 -12.32 12.00
C THR A 30 -15.71 -12.00 12.55
N LEU A 31 -16.73 -12.70 12.04
CA LEU A 31 -18.10 -12.57 12.60
C LEU A 31 -18.20 -12.98 14.08
N ALA A 32 -17.37 -13.93 14.50
CA ALA A 32 -17.29 -14.39 15.89
C ALA A 32 -16.44 -13.46 16.78
N GLN A 33 -15.44 -12.79 16.17
CA GLN A 33 -14.51 -11.92 16.88
C GLN A 33 -14.33 -10.60 16.10
N PRO A 34 -15.32 -9.70 16.12
CA PRO A 34 -15.20 -8.41 15.47
C PRO A 34 -14.18 -7.53 16.20
N VAL A 35 -13.40 -6.78 15.44
CA VAL A 35 -12.49 -5.79 15.99
C VAL A 35 -13.29 -4.61 16.53
N SER A 36 -13.01 -4.19 17.76
CA SER A 36 -13.67 -3.02 18.34
C SER A 36 -13.17 -1.71 17.74
N ARG A 37 -14.00 -0.66 17.77
CA ARG A 37 -13.59 0.70 17.37
C ARG A 37 -12.32 1.16 18.09
N ARG A 38 -12.23 0.92 19.40
CA ARG A 38 -11.07 1.28 20.21
C ARG A 38 -9.81 0.55 19.77
N THR A 39 -9.93 -0.72 19.45
CA THR A 39 -8.79 -1.53 18.95
C THR A 39 -8.35 -1.03 17.60
N LEU A 40 -9.28 -0.77 16.66
CA LEU A 40 -8.94 -0.27 15.34
C LEU A 40 -8.25 1.11 15.41
N ALA A 41 -8.82 2.06 16.16
CA ALA A 41 -8.26 3.39 16.34
C ALA A 41 -6.84 3.34 16.93
N ARG A 42 -6.58 2.43 17.88
CA ARG A 42 -5.27 2.23 18.47
C ARG A 42 -4.29 1.59 17.48
N THR A 43 -4.78 0.74 16.59
CA THR A 43 -3.98 0.06 15.56
C THR A 43 -3.60 0.99 14.42
N LEU A 44 -4.56 1.75 13.90
CA LEU A 44 -4.36 2.65 12.75
C LEU A 44 -3.88 4.06 13.14
N THR A 45 -3.81 4.36 14.44
CA THR A 45 -3.53 5.71 14.97
C THR A 45 -4.61 6.75 14.59
N THR A 46 -4.52 7.94 15.16
CA THR A 46 -5.44 9.05 14.84
C THR A 46 -4.72 10.29 14.32
N THR A 47 -3.40 10.24 14.27
CA THR A 47 -2.56 11.43 14.01
C THR A 47 -1.53 11.23 12.90
N LYS A 48 -1.35 9.99 12.42
CA LYS A 48 -0.35 9.68 11.39
C LYS A 48 -1.06 9.26 10.11
N PRO A 49 -0.49 9.58 8.93
CA PRO A 49 -1.04 9.12 7.67
C PRO A 49 -1.06 7.58 7.61
N VAL A 50 -2.08 7.05 6.99
CA VAL A 50 -2.28 5.60 6.82
C VAL A 50 -2.52 5.32 5.35
N ILE A 51 -1.67 4.49 4.75
CA ILE A 51 -1.81 4.03 3.38
C ILE A 51 -2.37 2.61 3.43
N ILE A 52 -3.42 2.36 2.68
CA ILE A 52 -4.15 1.09 2.70
C ILE A 52 -4.16 0.49 1.30
N ALA A 53 -3.61 -0.72 1.16
CA ALA A 53 -3.84 -1.55 -0.01
C ALA A 53 -5.05 -2.47 0.27
N HIS A 54 -6.09 -2.40 -0.56
CA HIS A 54 -7.35 -3.11 -0.32
C HIS A 54 -7.83 -3.86 -1.57
N PRO A 55 -8.01 -5.19 -1.48
CA PRO A 55 -8.66 -5.94 -2.56
C PRO A 55 -10.17 -5.69 -2.52
N GLY A 56 -10.67 -4.83 -3.41
CA GLY A 56 -12.09 -4.51 -3.49
C GLY A 56 -12.35 -3.05 -3.83
N LYS A 57 -13.58 -2.61 -3.61
CA LYS A 57 -13.99 -1.24 -3.94
C LYS A 57 -13.63 -0.28 -2.81
N GLU A 58 -12.95 0.81 -3.13
CA GLU A 58 -12.54 1.86 -2.20
C GLU A 58 -13.68 2.36 -1.31
N HIS A 59 -14.83 2.69 -1.92
CA HIS A 59 -15.96 3.23 -1.18
C HIS A 59 -16.51 2.26 -0.13
N SER A 60 -16.40 0.95 -0.33
CA SER A 60 -16.85 -0.05 0.65
C SER A 60 -15.95 -0.04 1.89
N LEU A 61 -14.64 0.10 1.69
CA LEU A 61 -13.71 0.22 2.80
C LEU A 61 -13.86 1.57 3.50
N ALA A 62 -13.99 2.67 2.74
CA ALA A 62 -14.20 4.00 3.29
C ALA A 62 -15.45 4.07 4.16
N ALA A 63 -16.58 3.50 3.69
CA ALA A 63 -17.81 3.40 4.48
C ALA A 63 -17.61 2.59 5.78
N THR A 64 -16.84 1.51 5.71
CA THR A 64 -16.51 0.71 6.90
C THR A 64 -15.68 1.51 7.89
N LEU A 65 -14.62 2.18 7.44
CA LEU A 65 -13.78 3.02 8.29
C LEU A 65 -14.60 4.14 8.95
N PHE A 66 -15.46 4.79 8.18
CA PHE A 66 -16.37 5.82 8.70
C PHE A 66 -17.30 5.26 9.79
N ALA A 67 -17.88 4.08 9.59
CA ALA A 67 -18.70 3.41 10.61
C ALA A 67 -17.94 3.10 11.90
N TYR A 68 -16.62 2.96 11.82
CA TYR A 68 -15.75 2.82 13.01
C TYR A 68 -15.40 4.17 13.67
N GLY A 69 -15.85 5.29 13.11
CA GLY A 69 -15.56 6.63 13.63
C GLY A 69 -14.11 7.05 13.38
N VAL A 70 -13.47 6.49 12.36
CA VAL A 70 -12.11 6.86 11.98
C VAL A 70 -12.21 7.99 10.96
N ASP A 71 -11.49 9.09 11.20
CA ASP A 71 -11.47 10.24 10.30
C ASP A 71 -10.75 9.87 9.01
N GLY A 72 -11.46 9.96 7.89
CA GLY A 72 -10.94 9.58 6.58
C GLY A 72 -9.84 10.49 6.02
N ARG A 73 -9.61 11.65 6.63
CA ARG A 73 -8.61 12.63 6.13
C ARG A 73 -7.17 12.16 6.15
N GLN A 74 -6.87 11.13 6.93
CA GLN A 74 -5.52 10.57 7.03
C GLN A 74 -5.32 9.28 6.25
N PHE A 75 -6.34 8.84 5.49
CA PHE A 75 -6.30 7.59 4.75
C PHE A 75 -6.07 7.85 3.27
N ASP A 76 -5.08 7.16 2.73
CA ASP A 76 -4.83 7.04 1.31
C ASP A 76 -5.12 5.58 0.92
N ILE A 77 -6.21 5.36 0.17
CA ILE A 77 -6.73 4.02 -0.12
C ILE A 77 -6.41 3.65 -1.56
N HIS A 78 -5.56 2.65 -1.72
CA HIS A 78 -5.22 2.02 -2.99
C HIS A 78 -6.02 0.73 -3.14
N SER A 79 -7.09 0.80 -3.92
CA SER A 79 -7.97 -0.33 -4.16
C SER A 79 -7.58 -1.07 -5.43
N PHE A 80 -7.66 -2.41 -5.39
CA PHE A 80 -7.40 -3.23 -6.57
C PHE A 80 -8.42 -4.36 -6.69
N GLY A 81 -8.69 -4.75 -7.93
CA GLY A 81 -9.59 -5.84 -8.28
C GLY A 81 -8.89 -6.98 -9.01
N LEU A 82 -9.69 -7.87 -9.57
CA LEU A 82 -9.17 -8.94 -10.43
C LEU A 82 -8.50 -8.34 -11.67
N ALA A 83 -7.36 -8.91 -12.05
CA ALA A 83 -6.68 -8.54 -13.30
C ALA A 83 -7.59 -8.76 -14.50
N PRO A 84 -7.68 -7.81 -15.44
CA PRO A 84 -8.30 -8.05 -16.74
C PRO A 84 -7.65 -9.24 -17.47
N HIS A 85 -8.37 -9.86 -18.38
CA HIS A 85 -7.80 -10.92 -19.19
C HIS A 85 -6.61 -10.41 -20.03
N GLY A 86 -5.47 -11.08 -19.90
CA GLY A 86 -4.23 -10.75 -20.62
C GLY A 86 -3.23 -9.92 -19.84
N ASP A 87 -3.61 -9.36 -18.69
CA ASP A 87 -2.68 -8.65 -17.83
C ASP A 87 -1.96 -9.60 -16.87
N THR A 88 -0.71 -9.27 -16.57
CA THR A 88 -0.01 -9.88 -15.44
C THR A 88 -0.50 -9.29 -14.13
N LEU A 89 -0.26 -9.98 -13.02
CA LEU A 89 -0.64 -9.46 -11.71
C LEU A 89 -0.04 -8.07 -11.45
N MET A 90 1.24 -7.91 -11.79
CA MET A 90 1.94 -6.65 -11.53
C MET A 90 1.43 -5.51 -12.41
N THR A 91 1.18 -5.77 -13.71
CA THR A 91 0.62 -4.75 -14.61
C THR A 91 -0.77 -4.32 -14.17
N SER A 92 -1.59 -5.25 -13.69
CA SER A 92 -2.90 -4.94 -13.13
C SER A 92 -2.81 -4.09 -11.86
N LEU A 93 -1.89 -4.39 -10.94
CA LEU A 93 -1.68 -3.58 -9.74
C LEU A 93 -1.17 -2.17 -10.08
N ILE A 94 -0.26 -2.04 -11.05
CA ILE A 94 0.25 -0.75 -11.52
C ILE A 94 -0.88 0.09 -12.14
N SER A 95 -1.71 -0.50 -13.01
CA SER A 95 -2.81 0.22 -13.65
C SER A 95 -3.85 0.73 -12.65
N GLN A 96 -3.95 0.10 -11.49
CA GLN A 96 -4.84 0.47 -10.38
C GLN A 96 -4.12 1.26 -9.27
N GLN A 97 -2.86 1.67 -9.50
CA GLN A 97 -2.04 2.42 -8.53
C GLN A 97 -1.93 1.72 -7.15
N ALA A 98 -1.91 0.41 -7.14
CA ALA A 98 -1.88 -0.42 -5.93
C ALA A 98 -0.66 -1.33 -5.85
N SER A 99 0.32 -1.15 -6.74
CA SER A 99 1.56 -1.90 -6.69
C SER A 99 2.43 -1.48 -5.50
N ARG A 100 3.41 -2.30 -5.15
CA ARG A 100 4.38 -1.96 -4.10
C ARG A 100 5.12 -0.64 -4.35
N TYR A 101 5.30 -0.27 -5.62
CA TYR A 101 5.94 0.97 -6.01
C TYR A 101 5.00 2.17 -5.82
N ASP A 102 3.73 2.03 -6.20
CA ASP A 102 2.72 3.07 -5.96
C ASP A 102 2.55 3.36 -4.46
N LEU A 103 2.49 2.31 -3.64
CA LEU A 103 2.42 2.45 -2.19
C LEU A 103 3.68 3.10 -1.59
N ALA A 104 4.85 2.85 -2.17
CA ALA A 104 6.08 3.51 -1.74
C ALA A 104 6.11 5.00 -2.14
N ILE A 105 5.60 5.35 -3.32
CA ILE A 105 5.45 6.74 -3.77
C ILE A 105 4.47 7.49 -2.86
N ALA A 106 3.31 6.90 -2.58
CA ALA A 106 2.34 7.48 -1.65
C ALA A 106 2.97 7.73 -0.26
N ALA A 107 3.75 6.77 0.23
CA ALA A 107 4.46 6.91 1.50
C ALA A 107 5.52 8.03 1.46
N ALA A 108 6.30 8.14 0.38
CA ALA A 108 7.27 9.22 0.20
C ALA A 108 6.61 10.59 0.25
N THR A 109 5.48 10.73 -0.45
CA THR A 109 4.67 11.96 -0.46
C THR A 109 4.19 12.32 0.95
N CYS A 110 3.62 11.35 1.68
CA CYS A 110 3.17 11.56 3.06
C CYS A 110 4.31 11.91 4.01
N LEU A 111 5.46 11.24 3.91
CA LEU A 111 6.62 11.48 4.76
C LEU A 111 7.22 12.87 4.53
N SER A 112 7.28 13.32 3.28
CA SER A 112 7.73 14.67 2.92
C SER A 112 6.74 15.74 3.40
N ALA A 113 5.45 15.55 3.14
CA ALA A 113 4.41 16.47 3.57
C ALA A 113 4.35 16.66 5.11
N THR A 114 4.72 15.61 5.86
CA THR A 114 4.81 15.66 7.33
C THR A 114 6.18 16.08 7.87
N GLY A 115 7.12 16.42 6.99
CA GLY A 115 8.49 16.87 7.36
C GLY A 115 9.36 15.77 7.98
N VAL A 116 9.03 14.50 7.77
CA VAL A 116 9.82 13.36 8.27
C VAL A 116 11.06 13.14 7.41
N ILE A 117 10.94 13.36 6.10
CA ILE A 117 12.05 13.29 5.15
C ILE A 117 12.12 14.58 4.33
N PRO A 118 13.31 14.96 3.83
CA PRO A 118 13.46 16.06 2.87
C PRO A 118 12.68 15.82 1.58
N PRO A 119 12.21 16.88 0.89
CA PRO A 119 11.57 16.75 -0.41
C PRO A 119 12.44 16.03 -1.45
N ASP A 120 13.74 16.27 -1.45
CA ASP A 120 14.70 15.66 -2.39
C ASP A 120 14.76 14.13 -2.20
N ASP A 121 14.75 13.63 -0.95
CA ASP A 121 14.73 12.19 -0.67
C ASP A 121 13.42 11.56 -1.14
N ALA A 122 12.29 12.24 -0.94
CA ALA A 122 11.00 11.80 -1.44
C ALA A 122 10.96 11.75 -2.97
N GLN A 123 11.57 12.73 -3.63
CA GLN A 123 11.67 12.76 -5.08
C GLN A 123 12.54 11.62 -5.60
N HIS A 124 13.71 11.38 -5.02
CA HIS A 124 14.58 10.27 -5.41
C HIS A 124 13.89 8.90 -5.27
N LEU A 125 13.16 8.68 -4.17
CA LEU A 125 12.40 7.43 -4.00
C LEU A 125 11.30 7.32 -5.05
N THR A 126 10.62 8.42 -5.37
CA THR A 126 9.57 8.46 -6.39
C THR A 126 10.13 8.12 -7.77
N GLU A 127 11.22 8.74 -8.17
CA GLU A 127 11.90 8.49 -9.45
C GLU A 127 12.38 7.04 -9.57
N HIS A 128 12.95 6.49 -8.48
CA HIS A 128 13.36 5.09 -8.43
C HIS A 128 12.17 4.14 -8.63
N CYS A 129 11.05 4.40 -7.95
CA CYS A 129 9.84 3.60 -8.06
C CYS A 129 9.21 3.72 -9.46
N GLN A 130 9.18 4.91 -10.06
CA GLN A 130 8.69 5.12 -11.42
C GLN A 130 9.51 4.37 -12.46
N ALA A 131 10.84 4.42 -12.36
CA ALA A 131 11.72 3.66 -13.24
C ALA A 131 11.46 2.14 -13.12
N ALA A 132 11.24 1.63 -11.91
CA ALA A 132 10.91 0.23 -11.70
C ALA A 132 9.54 -0.16 -12.28
N ILE A 133 8.55 0.73 -12.20
CA ILE A 133 7.23 0.56 -12.85
C ILE A 133 7.41 0.45 -14.36
N GLU A 134 8.17 1.35 -14.97
CA GLU A 134 8.44 1.34 -16.42
C GLU A 134 9.13 0.05 -16.86
N GLN A 135 10.12 -0.42 -16.10
CA GLN A 135 10.77 -1.70 -16.36
C GLN A 135 9.81 -2.88 -16.28
N CYS A 136 8.94 -2.93 -15.27
CA CYS A 136 7.93 -3.98 -15.14
C CYS A 136 6.97 -3.97 -16.33
N LEU A 137 6.49 -2.80 -16.74
CA LEU A 137 5.56 -2.66 -17.86
C LEU A 137 6.23 -3.02 -19.21
N ALA A 138 7.46 -2.61 -19.43
CA ALA A 138 8.22 -2.97 -20.63
C ALA A 138 8.42 -4.47 -20.73
N TYR A 139 8.89 -5.10 -19.65
CA TYR A 139 9.11 -6.53 -19.58
C TYR A 139 7.81 -7.33 -19.82
N ALA A 140 6.71 -6.93 -19.19
CA ALA A 140 5.42 -7.60 -19.35
C ALA A 140 4.88 -7.51 -20.80
N ARG A 141 5.09 -6.39 -21.50
CA ARG A 141 4.72 -6.26 -22.92
C ARG A 141 5.51 -7.21 -23.82
N GLU A 142 6.78 -7.42 -23.51
CA GLU A 142 7.68 -8.26 -24.33
C GLU A 142 7.51 -9.76 -24.04
N HIS A 143 7.36 -10.10 -22.75
CA HIS A 143 7.42 -11.50 -22.30
C HIS A 143 6.08 -12.06 -21.85
N HIS A 144 5.02 -11.27 -21.77
CA HIS A 144 3.68 -11.66 -21.29
C HIS A 144 3.69 -12.29 -19.90
N THR A 145 4.63 -11.91 -19.05
CA THR A 145 4.81 -12.36 -17.67
C THR A 145 5.36 -11.25 -16.79
N ASP A 146 5.26 -11.41 -15.47
CA ASP A 146 5.84 -10.45 -14.53
C ASP A 146 7.36 -10.50 -14.56
N HIS A 147 7.98 -9.32 -14.37
CA HIS A 147 9.43 -9.17 -14.30
C HIS A 147 10.02 -10.03 -13.17
N PRO A 148 11.20 -10.69 -13.34
CA PRO A 148 11.84 -11.50 -12.31
C PRO A 148 12.04 -10.79 -10.97
N MET A 149 12.33 -9.48 -10.96
CA MET A 149 12.42 -8.70 -9.71
C MET A 149 11.14 -8.70 -8.88
N VAL A 150 9.99 -9.03 -9.48
CA VAL A 150 8.70 -9.15 -8.79
C VAL A 150 8.47 -10.59 -8.35
N THR A 151 8.67 -11.55 -9.23
CA THR A 151 8.34 -12.96 -9.01
C THR A 151 9.32 -13.66 -8.06
N THR A 152 10.57 -13.22 -8.00
CA THR A 152 11.60 -13.78 -7.11
C THR A 152 11.63 -13.09 -5.74
N TRP A 153 10.85 -12.01 -5.56
CA TRP A 153 10.84 -11.29 -4.29
C TRP A 153 10.25 -12.16 -3.17
N GLN A 154 10.95 -12.20 -2.04
CA GLN A 154 10.52 -12.88 -0.83
C GLN A 154 10.56 -11.92 0.35
N TRP A 155 9.61 -12.07 1.27
CA TRP A 155 9.61 -11.31 2.51
C TRP A 155 10.83 -11.72 3.34
N GLN A 156 11.76 -10.79 3.53
CA GLN A 156 12.85 -10.99 4.47
C GLN A 156 12.28 -10.66 5.85
N GLN A 157 12.12 -11.70 6.68
CA GLN A 157 11.82 -11.49 8.10
C GLN A 157 12.99 -10.71 8.69
N GLY A 158 12.71 -9.48 9.14
CA GLY A 158 13.72 -8.55 9.59
C GLY A 158 14.59 -9.15 10.70
N GLN A 159 15.87 -8.87 10.56
CA GLN A 159 16.85 -8.94 11.65
C GLN A 159 16.50 -7.94 12.75
#